data_ce9cc439ebfaf725be3908b3022394a1
#
_entry.id   ce9cc439ebfaf725be3908b3022394a1
#
_cell.length_a   1.000
_cell.length_b   1.000
_cell.length_c   1.000
_cell.angle_alpha   90.00
_cell.angle_beta   90.00
_cell.angle_gamma   90.00
#
_symmetry.space_group_name_H-M   'P 1'
#
loop_
_entity.id
_entity.type
_entity.pdbx_description
1 polymer ?
#
loop_
_entity_poly.entity_id
_entity_poly.type
_entity_poly.pdbx_seq_one_letter_code
_entity_poly.pdbx_strand_id
1 'polypeptide(L)'
;MKTIGIIGGMGPMATVDLMQKIILATDACEDQDHIPILVDNNTNIPDRTAAILGQGTSPVPELLKSAERLTAQGADFLIMGCNTAHFFLPLLMPYLKIPFISMIETTAEFCKQQGLQKVGLLASAGTCHSGIYQRALQHVGIEILLPTKAGETAIHNMIYAGVKAGKQHYDTTDVQKTLQDMCRAGAEAFILGCTEIPLAVSLYALEGNFLDATQILAEKAVTAAGAKVIRKLPISKTVLSTEISTY
;
A
#
# COMPACT_ATOMS: atom_id res chain seq x y z
N MET A 1 -14.19 -7.09 -19.27
CA MET A 1 -13.63 -6.38 -18.10
C MET A 1 -12.61 -5.36 -18.57
N LYS A 2 -12.35 -4.30 -17.77
CA LYS A 2 -11.31 -3.32 -18.05
C LYS A 2 -9.94 -3.87 -17.66
N THR A 3 -8.89 -3.49 -18.39
CA THR A 3 -7.51 -3.89 -18.15
C THR A 3 -6.86 -2.96 -17.12
N ILE A 4 -6.27 -3.51 -16.07
CA ILE A 4 -5.56 -2.76 -15.03
C ILE A 4 -4.11 -2.55 -15.46
N GLY A 5 -3.59 -1.31 -15.38
CA GLY A 5 -2.16 -1.00 -15.49
C GLY A 5 -1.53 -0.76 -14.12
N ILE A 6 -0.52 -1.55 -13.74
CA ILE A 6 0.19 -1.41 -12.46
C ILE A 6 1.55 -0.75 -12.68
N ILE A 7 1.72 0.48 -12.17
CA ILE A 7 3.03 1.12 -12.05
C ILE A 7 3.73 0.52 -10.83
N GLY A 8 4.71 -0.34 -11.07
CA GLY A 8 5.43 -1.13 -10.09
C GLY A 8 6.92 -0.85 -10.00
N GLY A 9 7.65 -1.74 -9.33
CA GLY A 9 9.11 -1.67 -9.17
C GLY A 9 9.59 -0.90 -7.93
N MET A 10 8.68 -0.47 -7.04
CA MET A 10 8.95 0.41 -5.89
C MET A 10 8.62 -0.16 -4.48
N GLY A 11 8.81 -1.45 -4.10
CA GLY A 11 9.68 -2.45 -4.72
C GLY A 11 8.98 -3.51 -5.58
N PRO A 12 9.81 -4.37 -6.16
CA PRO A 12 9.34 -5.46 -7.01
C PRO A 12 8.40 -6.43 -6.30
N MET A 13 8.73 -6.86 -5.09
CA MET A 13 7.89 -7.77 -4.32
C MET A 13 6.54 -7.14 -3.92
N ALA A 14 6.52 -5.83 -3.63
CA ALA A 14 5.27 -5.12 -3.40
C ALA A 14 4.37 -5.06 -4.65
N THR A 15 4.97 -5.05 -5.84
CA THR A 15 4.25 -5.13 -7.11
C THR A 15 3.62 -6.51 -7.30
N VAL A 16 4.34 -7.56 -6.97
CA VAL A 16 3.84 -8.95 -6.98
C VAL A 16 2.70 -9.11 -5.97
N ASP A 17 2.86 -8.62 -4.74
CA ASP A 17 1.84 -8.65 -3.69
C ASP A 17 0.54 -7.95 -4.13
N LEU A 18 0.64 -6.75 -4.75
CA LEU A 18 -0.53 -6.04 -5.27
C LEU A 18 -1.23 -6.85 -6.37
N MET A 19 -0.48 -7.40 -7.32
CA MET A 19 -1.04 -8.26 -8.37
C MET A 19 -1.73 -9.51 -7.78
N GLN A 20 -1.07 -10.17 -6.83
CA GLN A 20 -1.63 -11.33 -6.14
C GLN A 20 -2.95 -10.98 -5.41
N LYS A 21 -2.98 -9.84 -4.71
CA LYS A 21 -4.18 -9.35 -4.01
C LYS A 21 -5.34 -9.10 -4.98
N ILE A 22 -5.07 -8.54 -6.17
CA ILE A 22 -6.10 -8.36 -7.22
C ILE A 22 -6.64 -9.71 -7.68
N ILE A 23 -5.77 -10.67 -7.97
CA ILE A 23 -6.17 -12.02 -8.41
C ILE A 23 -7.02 -12.68 -7.32
N LEU A 24 -6.56 -12.67 -6.07
CA LEU A 24 -7.25 -13.30 -4.94
C LEU A 24 -8.56 -12.58 -4.54
N ALA A 25 -8.69 -11.29 -4.84
CA ALA A 25 -9.91 -10.52 -4.57
C ALA A 25 -10.98 -10.66 -5.68
N THR A 26 -10.62 -11.17 -6.85
CA THR A 26 -11.54 -11.34 -7.98
C THR A 26 -12.40 -12.58 -7.81
N ASP A 27 -13.73 -12.45 -7.93
CA ASP A 27 -14.69 -13.56 -7.97
C ASP A 27 -14.61 -14.26 -9.33
N ALA A 28 -13.67 -15.20 -9.47
CA ALA A 28 -13.39 -15.92 -10.70
C ALA A 28 -13.48 -17.44 -10.45
N CYS A 29 -14.11 -18.15 -11.37
CA CYS A 29 -14.22 -19.62 -11.34
C CYS A 29 -13.21 -20.30 -12.27
N GLU A 30 -12.77 -19.59 -13.32
CA GLU A 30 -11.78 -20.07 -14.30
C GLU A 30 -10.85 -18.93 -14.71
N ASP A 31 -9.75 -19.24 -15.40
CA ASP A 31 -8.71 -18.26 -15.77
C ASP A 31 -9.28 -17.08 -16.57
N GLN A 32 -10.26 -17.33 -17.43
CA GLN A 32 -10.90 -16.33 -18.29
C GLN A 32 -11.80 -15.34 -17.53
N ASP A 33 -12.18 -15.66 -16.30
CA ASP A 33 -12.96 -14.78 -15.42
C ASP A 33 -12.08 -13.76 -14.69
N HIS A 34 -10.76 -13.93 -14.73
CA HIS A 34 -9.83 -12.99 -14.12
C HIS A 34 -9.66 -11.70 -14.94
N ILE A 35 -9.33 -10.62 -14.23
CA ILE A 35 -9.11 -9.30 -14.81
C ILE A 35 -7.76 -9.28 -15.55
N PRO A 36 -7.71 -8.80 -16.81
CA PRO A 36 -6.43 -8.55 -17.50
C PRO A 36 -5.60 -7.52 -16.75
N ILE A 37 -4.31 -7.84 -16.48
CA ILE A 37 -3.39 -6.97 -15.74
C ILE A 37 -2.12 -6.78 -16.57
N LEU A 38 -1.76 -5.52 -16.79
CA LEU A 38 -0.47 -5.10 -17.34
C LEU A 38 0.39 -4.57 -16.19
N VAL A 39 1.65 -5.01 -16.13
CA VAL A 39 2.57 -4.61 -15.04
C VAL A 39 3.85 -4.03 -15.65
N ASP A 40 4.19 -2.79 -15.30
CA ASP A 40 5.52 -2.25 -15.54
C ASP A 40 6.32 -2.27 -14.23
N ASN A 41 7.10 -3.33 -14.03
CA ASN A 41 7.96 -3.49 -12.84
C ASN A 41 9.27 -2.69 -13.03
N ASN A 42 9.17 -1.35 -13.05
CA ASN A 42 10.27 -0.43 -13.34
C ASN A 42 11.14 -0.17 -12.09
N THR A 43 12.18 -0.95 -11.91
CA THR A 43 13.14 -0.80 -10.80
C THR A 43 14.10 0.39 -10.97
N ASN A 44 14.09 1.08 -12.12
CA ASN A 44 14.88 2.30 -12.35
C ASN A 44 14.24 3.56 -11.73
N ILE A 45 13.01 3.46 -11.20
CA ILE A 45 12.37 4.59 -10.52
C ILE A 45 13.18 4.96 -9.27
N PRO A 46 13.76 6.19 -9.20
CA PRO A 46 14.60 6.63 -8.10
C PRO A 46 13.90 6.55 -6.73
N ASP A 47 14.70 6.54 -5.65
CA ASP A 47 14.16 6.49 -4.29
C ASP A 47 13.25 7.68 -3.99
N ARG A 48 12.00 7.38 -3.61
CA ARG A 48 10.93 8.36 -3.38
C ARG A 48 11.14 9.16 -2.11
N THR A 49 11.66 8.51 -1.05
CA THR A 49 11.94 9.19 0.22
C THR A 49 13.08 10.19 0.06
N ALA A 50 14.19 9.78 -0.58
CA ALA A 50 15.31 10.66 -0.87
C ALA A 50 14.88 11.87 -1.73
N ALA A 51 14.03 11.64 -2.73
CA ALA A 51 13.51 12.71 -3.58
C ALA A 51 12.61 13.69 -2.80
N ILE A 52 11.74 13.21 -1.92
CA ILE A 52 10.88 14.06 -1.05
C ILE A 52 11.72 14.93 -0.11
N LEU A 53 12.81 14.36 0.43
CA LEU A 53 13.71 15.06 1.34
C LEU A 53 14.73 15.97 0.62
N GLY A 54 14.67 16.10 -0.71
CA GLY A 54 15.60 16.91 -1.50
C GLY A 54 17.02 16.33 -1.61
N GLN A 55 17.18 15.05 -1.32
CA GLN A 55 18.47 14.34 -1.29
C GLN A 55 18.66 13.37 -2.48
N GLY A 56 17.68 13.30 -3.39
CA GLY A 56 17.68 12.33 -4.50
C GLY A 56 17.09 12.88 -5.79
N THR A 57 17.25 12.10 -6.86
CA THR A 57 16.68 12.40 -8.17
C THR A 57 15.16 12.27 -8.16
N SER A 58 14.46 13.13 -8.88
CA SER A 58 13.00 13.06 -9.03
C SER A 58 12.57 11.75 -9.71
N PRO A 59 11.60 11.01 -9.14
CA PRO A 59 11.06 9.81 -9.76
C PRO A 59 10.05 10.11 -10.88
N VAL A 60 9.61 11.36 -11.04
CA VAL A 60 8.55 11.76 -11.98
C VAL A 60 8.81 11.32 -13.41
N PRO A 61 10.02 11.50 -14.02
CA PRO A 61 10.24 11.07 -15.39
C PRO A 61 10.06 9.56 -15.60
N GLU A 62 10.54 8.74 -14.66
CA GLU A 62 10.41 7.27 -14.77
C GLU A 62 8.96 6.82 -14.47
N LEU A 63 8.25 7.46 -13.56
CA LEU A 63 6.83 7.21 -13.33
C LEU A 63 5.99 7.52 -14.57
N LEU A 64 6.27 8.63 -15.28
CA LEU A 64 5.59 8.98 -16.53
C LEU A 64 5.88 7.97 -17.63
N LYS A 65 7.13 7.53 -17.80
CA LYS A 65 7.48 6.48 -18.78
C LYS A 65 6.72 5.17 -18.50
N SER A 66 6.58 4.77 -17.23
CA SER A 66 5.80 3.60 -16.84
C SER A 66 4.32 3.77 -17.20
N ALA A 67 3.73 4.93 -16.90
CA ALA A 67 2.36 5.25 -17.26
C ALA A 67 2.12 5.23 -18.77
N GLU A 68 3.05 5.79 -19.56
CA GLU A 68 2.99 5.80 -21.02
C GLU A 68 3.06 4.38 -21.61
N ARG A 69 3.98 3.53 -21.11
CA ARG A 69 4.10 2.13 -21.57
C ARG A 69 2.81 1.36 -21.32
N LEU A 70 2.25 1.45 -20.11
CA LEU A 70 1.02 0.76 -19.75
C LEU A 70 -0.18 1.25 -20.58
N THR A 71 -0.27 2.57 -20.80
CA THR A 71 -1.32 3.16 -21.64
C THR A 71 -1.19 2.69 -23.09
N ALA A 72 0.03 2.67 -23.66
CA ALA A 72 0.28 2.21 -25.01
C ALA A 72 0.00 0.71 -25.20
N GLN A 73 0.13 -0.09 -24.14
CA GLN A 73 -0.21 -1.52 -24.15
C GLN A 73 -1.71 -1.78 -23.98
N GLY A 74 -2.54 -0.77 -23.73
CA GLY A 74 -3.99 -0.91 -23.66
C GLY A 74 -4.55 -1.02 -22.24
N ALA A 75 -3.86 -0.50 -21.23
CA ALA A 75 -4.47 -0.34 -19.91
C ALA A 75 -5.65 0.65 -19.97
N ASP A 76 -6.76 0.35 -19.32
CA ASP A 76 -7.92 1.22 -19.22
C ASP A 76 -7.83 2.23 -18.08
N PHE A 77 -7.09 1.89 -17.03
CA PHE A 77 -6.76 2.77 -15.90
C PHE A 77 -5.47 2.32 -15.22
N LEU A 78 -4.88 3.22 -14.43
CA LEU A 78 -3.62 3.00 -13.73
C LEU A 78 -3.84 2.92 -12.23
N ILE A 79 -3.02 2.09 -11.59
CA ILE A 79 -2.79 2.06 -10.14
C ILE A 79 -1.29 2.01 -9.87
N MET A 80 -0.88 2.32 -8.63
CA MET A 80 0.53 2.34 -8.26
C MET A 80 0.77 1.64 -6.93
N GLY A 81 1.65 0.63 -6.93
CA GLY A 81 1.97 -0.21 -5.79
C GLY A 81 2.98 0.42 -4.81
N CYS A 82 2.86 1.72 -4.51
CA CYS A 82 3.77 2.41 -3.60
C CYS A 82 3.11 3.62 -2.95
N ASN A 83 2.93 3.61 -1.62
CA ASN A 83 2.35 4.73 -0.90
C ASN A 83 3.15 6.03 -1.10
N THR A 84 4.47 6.00 -0.85
CA THR A 84 5.35 7.18 -0.92
C THR A 84 5.33 7.85 -2.30
N ALA A 85 5.20 7.07 -3.38
CA ALA A 85 5.18 7.60 -4.75
C ALA A 85 3.94 8.45 -5.06
N HIS A 86 2.85 8.28 -4.30
CA HIS A 86 1.65 9.12 -4.44
C HIS A 86 1.89 10.60 -4.12
N PHE A 87 2.97 10.93 -3.40
CA PHE A 87 3.39 12.33 -3.23
C PHE A 87 3.60 13.04 -4.57
N PHE A 88 4.06 12.32 -5.57
CA PHE A 88 4.33 12.87 -6.91
C PHE A 88 3.10 12.82 -7.84
N LEU A 89 2.00 12.22 -7.42
CA LEU A 89 0.80 12.06 -8.26
C LEU A 89 0.27 13.40 -8.82
N PRO A 90 0.22 14.51 -8.06
CA PRO A 90 -0.21 15.81 -8.62
C PRO A 90 0.65 16.29 -9.79
N LEU A 91 1.93 15.91 -9.83
CA LEU A 91 2.84 16.21 -10.94
C LEU A 91 2.66 15.29 -12.14
N LEU A 92 2.10 14.10 -11.94
CA LEU A 92 1.83 13.14 -13.01
C LEU A 92 0.47 13.39 -13.67
N MET A 93 -0.55 13.75 -12.88
CA MET A 93 -1.95 13.87 -13.33
C MET A 93 -2.14 14.65 -14.64
N PRO A 94 -1.47 15.81 -14.87
CA PRO A 94 -1.63 16.56 -16.12
C PRO A 94 -1.19 15.81 -17.39
N TYR A 95 -0.36 14.76 -17.23
CA TYR A 95 0.23 14.00 -18.34
C TYR A 95 -0.41 12.61 -18.51
N LEU A 96 -1.24 12.16 -17.56
CA LEU A 96 -1.91 10.87 -17.66
C LEU A 96 -3.07 10.96 -18.68
N LYS A 97 -3.11 10.00 -19.61
CA LYS A 97 -4.13 9.93 -20.66
C LYS A 97 -5.34 9.06 -20.30
N ILE A 98 -5.21 8.26 -19.24
CA ILE A 98 -6.24 7.36 -18.74
C ILE A 98 -6.43 7.59 -17.24
N PRO A 99 -7.56 7.20 -16.65
CA PRO A 99 -7.83 7.39 -15.22
C PRO A 99 -6.77 6.75 -14.32
N PHE A 100 -6.53 7.36 -13.18
CA PHE A 100 -5.67 6.84 -12.12
C PHE A 100 -6.46 6.66 -10.83
N ILE A 101 -6.35 5.50 -10.19
CA ILE A 101 -6.95 5.21 -8.89
C ILE A 101 -5.89 5.36 -7.80
N SER A 102 -6.07 6.34 -6.94
CA SER A 102 -5.15 6.65 -5.84
C SER A 102 -5.34 5.70 -4.66
N MET A 103 -4.27 5.03 -4.24
CA MET A 103 -4.24 4.22 -3.02
C MET A 103 -4.58 5.06 -1.79
N ILE A 104 -4.07 6.28 -1.71
CA ILE A 104 -4.21 7.17 -0.54
C ILE A 104 -5.68 7.59 -0.38
N GLU A 105 -6.28 8.10 -1.45
CA GLU A 105 -7.69 8.54 -1.45
C GLU A 105 -8.62 7.35 -1.22
N THR A 106 -8.37 6.21 -1.89
CA THR A 106 -9.15 4.98 -1.70
C THR A 106 -9.11 4.50 -0.25
N THR A 107 -7.95 4.58 0.41
CA THR A 107 -7.80 4.20 1.82
C THR A 107 -8.56 5.17 2.73
N ALA A 108 -8.50 6.48 2.48
CA ALA A 108 -9.24 7.47 3.26
C ALA A 108 -10.77 7.30 3.11
N GLU A 109 -11.25 7.07 1.89
CA GLU A 109 -12.66 6.74 1.63
C GLU A 109 -13.10 5.46 2.35
N PHE A 110 -12.26 4.43 2.35
CA PHE A 110 -12.52 3.17 3.08
C PHE A 110 -12.64 3.43 4.58
N CYS A 111 -11.72 4.18 5.19
CA CYS A 111 -11.80 4.54 6.61
C CYS A 111 -13.13 5.24 6.94
N LYS A 112 -13.57 6.18 6.09
CA LYS A 112 -14.86 6.87 6.24
C LYS A 112 -16.04 5.90 6.15
N GLN A 113 -16.02 4.97 5.20
CA GLN A 113 -17.07 3.95 5.04
C GLN A 113 -17.16 2.99 6.24
N GLN A 114 -16.02 2.74 6.92
CA GLN A 114 -15.99 1.96 8.15
C GLN A 114 -16.43 2.76 9.40
N GLY A 115 -16.73 4.06 9.27
CA GLY A 115 -17.16 4.94 10.36
C GLY A 115 -16.03 5.33 11.33
N LEU A 116 -14.76 5.13 10.94
CA LEU A 116 -13.61 5.47 11.76
C LEU A 116 -13.49 6.99 11.94
N GLN A 117 -13.13 7.42 13.15
CA GLN A 117 -12.94 8.84 13.48
C GLN A 117 -11.45 9.18 13.65
N LYS A 118 -10.66 8.22 14.12
CA LYS A 118 -9.23 8.41 14.40
C LYS A 118 -8.43 7.16 14.03
N VAL A 119 -7.44 7.33 13.18
CA VAL A 119 -6.59 6.23 12.70
C VAL A 119 -5.11 6.51 12.91
N GLY A 120 -4.35 5.47 13.19
CA GLY A 120 -2.89 5.52 13.24
C GLY A 120 -2.28 5.30 11.85
N LEU A 121 -1.13 5.92 11.56
CA LEU A 121 -0.37 5.66 10.33
C LEU A 121 0.94 4.96 10.67
N LEU A 122 1.14 3.78 10.12
CA LEU A 122 2.40 3.04 10.13
C LEU A 122 3.01 3.13 8.73
N ALA A 123 4.08 3.88 8.55
CA ALA A 123 4.63 4.12 7.22
C ALA A 123 6.14 4.40 7.24
N SER A 124 6.73 4.48 6.05
CA SER A 124 8.09 4.97 5.89
C SER A 124 8.18 6.46 6.25
N ALA A 125 9.37 6.94 6.63
CA ALA A 125 9.60 8.35 6.91
C ALA A 125 9.14 9.26 5.76
N GLY A 126 9.40 8.88 4.50
CA GLY A 126 8.95 9.63 3.33
C GLY A 126 7.43 9.78 3.27
N THR A 127 6.67 8.74 3.56
CA THR A 127 5.20 8.79 3.59
C THR A 127 4.70 9.67 4.74
N CYS A 128 5.25 9.52 5.95
CA CYS A 128 4.88 10.35 7.10
C CYS A 128 5.16 11.84 6.86
N HIS A 129 6.36 12.18 6.37
CA HIS A 129 6.76 13.56 6.12
C HIS A 129 6.04 14.21 4.92
N SER A 130 5.61 13.42 3.94
CA SER A 130 4.92 13.92 2.74
C SER A 130 3.55 14.55 3.04
N GLY A 131 2.91 14.18 4.15
CA GLY A 131 1.59 14.65 4.53
C GLY A 131 0.45 14.14 3.64
N ILE A 132 0.69 13.15 2.76
CA ILE A 132 -0.33 12.67 1.80
C ILE A 132 -1.54 12.05 2.51
N TYR A 133 -1.32 11.22 3.52
CA TYR A 133 -2.41 10.64 4.31
C TYR A 133 -3.10 11.67 5.21
N GLN A 134 -2.33 12.61 5.78
CA GLN A 134 -2.89 13.67 6.61
C GLN A 134 -3.92 14.49 5.82
N ARG A 135 -3.57 14.91 4.60
CA ARG A 135 -4.48 15.66 3.73
C ARG A 135 -5.71 14.84 3.31
N ALA A 136 -5.51 13.59 2.89
CA ALA A 136 -6.61 12.74 2.43
C ALA A 136 -7.60 12.42 3.55
N LEU A 137 -7.13 12.08 4.74
CA LEU A 137 -7.97 11.77 5.91
C LEU A 137 -8.68 13.03 6.44
N GLN A 138 -7.99 14.18 6.49
CA GLN A 138 -8.59 15.46 6.85
C GLN A 138 -9.75 15.83 5.91
N HIS A 139 -9.59 15.57 4.61
CA HIS A 139 -10.65 15.84 3.61
C HIS A 139 -11.94 15.05 3.88
N VAL A 140 -11.83 13.85 4.45
CA VAL A 140 -12.98 13.00 4.81
C VAL A 140 -13.38 13.13 6.29
N GLY A 141 -12.74 14.02 7.06
CA GLY A 141 -13.07 14.33 8.46
C GLY A 141 -12.53 13.33 9.49
N ILE A 142 -11.44 12.64 9.17
CA ILE A 142 -10.81 11.64 10.05
C ILE A 142 -9.51 12.19 10.63
N GLU A 143 -9.32 12.07 11.94
CA GLU A 143 -8.09 12.42 12.63
C GLU A 143 -7.01 11.35 12.39
N ILE A 144 -5.77 11.80 12.12
CA ILE A 144 -4.63 10.90 11.96
C ILE A 144 -3.67 11.04 13.13
N LEU A 145 -3.25 9.92 13.69
CA LEU A 145 -2.17 9.83 14.67
C LEU A 145 -0.90 9.34 13.99
N LEU A 146 0.18 10.08 14.20
CA LEU A 146 1.52 9.65 13.82
C LEU A 146 2.26 9.08 15.02
N PRO A 147 3.15 8.09 14.83
CA PRO A 147 3.98 7.60 15.91
C PRO A 147 4.93 8.70 16.41
N THR A 148 5.36 8.59 17.66
CA THR A 148 6.43 9.41 18.20
C THR A 148 7.74 9.18 17.43
N LYS A 149 8.75 10.02 17.62
CA LYS A 149 10.05 9.84 16.94
C LYS A 149 10.70 8.48 17.23
N ALA A 150 10.55 7.97 18.45
CA ALA A 150 11.00 6.62 18.82
C ALA A 150 10.21 5.55 18.06
N GLY A 151 8.89 5.69 17.98
CA GLY A 151 8.02 4.79 17.23
C GLY A 151 8.31 4.81 15.72
N GLU A 152 8.53 5.99 15.12
CA GLU A 152 8.97 6.09 13.71
C GLU A 152 10.26 5.28 13.47
N THR A 153 11.23 5.42 14.39
CA THR A 153 12.50 4.70 14.30
C THR A 153 12.29 3.18 14.41
N ALA A 154 11.45 2.73 15.35
CA ALA A 154 11.13 1.32 15.52
C ALA A 154 10.47 0.73 14.26
N ILE A 155 9.48 1.42 13.69
CA ILE A 155 8.80 1.02 12.45
C ILE A 155 9.78 1.02 11.27
N HIS A 156 10.62 2.05 11.14
CA HIS A 156 11.65 2.13 10.10
C HIS A 156 12.60 0.93 10.17
N ASN A 157 13.12 0.62 11.35
CA ASN A 157 14.05 -0.49 11.55
C ASN A 157 13.37 -1.84 11.23
N MET A 158 12.13 -2.04 11.62
CA MET A 158 11.36 -3.23 11.26
C MET A 158 11.23 -3.39 9.74
N ILE A 159 10.95 -2.31 9.01
CA ILE A 159 10.84 -2.34 7.54
C ILE A 159 12.19 -2.68 6.90
N TYR A 160 13.26 -1.95 7.26
CA TYR A 160 14.55 -2.03 6.56
C TYR A 160 15.46 -3.14 7.08
N ALA A 161 15.65 -3.23 8.41
CA ALA A 161 16.51 -4.22 9.04
C ALA A 161 15.78 -5.55 9.32
N GLY A 162 14.46 -5.58 9.24
CA GLY A 162 13.64 -6.79 9.34
C GLY A 162 13.25 -7.30 7.94
N VAL A 163 12.11 -6.80 7.43
CA VAL A 163 11.46 -7.34 6.21
C VAL A 163 12.35 -7.24 4.97
N LYS A 164 12.87 -6.04 4.66
CA LYS A 164 13.73 -5.84 3.47
C LYS A 164 15.06 -6.59 3.55
N ALA A 165 15.55 -6.84 4.76
CA ALA A 165 16.73 -7.67 4.99
C ALA A 165 16.44 -9.18 4.96
N GLY A 166 15.18 -9.59 4.69
CA GLY A 166 14.78 -11.00 4.59
C GLY A 166 14.79 -11.77 5.92
N LYS A 167 14.75 -11.09 7.06
CA LYS A 167 14.76 -11.75 8.37
C LYS A 167 13.42 -12.41 8.66
N GLN A 168 13.44 -13.69 9.01
CA GLN A 168 12.26 -14.46 9.42
C GLN A 168 11.83 -14.12 10.87
N HIS A 169 12.74 -13.63 11.71
CA HIS A 169 12.48 -13.20 13.07
C HIS A 169 13.04 -11.80 13.30
N TYR A 170 12.26 -10.97 13.98
CA TYR A 170 12.64 -9.60 14.34
C TYR A 170 12.00 -9.24 15.68
N ASP A 171 12.76 -8.54 16.54
CA ASP A 171 12.21 -8.02 17.80
C ASP A 171 11.28 -6.85 17.52
N THR A 172 9.98 -7.04 17.76
CA THR A 172 8.93 -6.06 17.53
C THR A 172 8.45 -5.35 18.80
N THR A 173 9.15 -5.54 19.93
CA THR A 173 8.74 -4.99 21.23
C THR A 173 8.46 -3.49 21.17
N ASP A 174 9.35 -2.70 20.56
CA ASP A 174 9.18 -1.24 20.44
C ASP A 174 8.06 -0.86 19.46
N VAL A 175 7.85 -1.67 18.41
CA VAL A 175 6.73 -1.47 17.47
C VAL A 175 5.42 -1.76 18.19
N GLN A 176 5.31 -2.87 18.90
CA GLN A 176 4.11 -3.24 19.63
C GLN A 176 3.77 -2.22 20.73
N LYS A 177 4.79 -1.70 21.43
CA LYS A 177 4.60 -0.60 22.38
C LYS A 177 4.07 0.66 21.68
N THR A 178 4.61 1.01 20.51
CA THR A 178 4.13 2.15 19.73
C THR A 178 2.66 2.00 19.36
N LEU A 179 2.23 0.82 18.91
CA LEU A 179 0.82 0.52 18.61
C LEU A 179 -0.07 0.70 19.84
N GLN A 180 0.35 0.18 20.99
CA GLN A 180 -0.38 0.32 22.26
C GLN A 180 -0.51 1.79 22.70
N ASP A 181 0.57 2.58 22.56
CA ASP A 181 0.55 4.01 22.92
C ASP A 181 -0.39 4.79 21.99
N MET A 182 -0.41 4.48 20.70
CA MET A 182 -1.35 5.08 19.74
C MET A 182 -2.80 4.64 19.99
N CYS A 183 -3.05 3.38 20.40
CA CYS A 183 -4.38 2.94 20.85
C CYS A 183 -4.84 3.74 22.08
N ARG A 184 -3.96 3.96 23.06
CA ARG A 184 -4.28 4.79 24.25
C ARG A 184 -4.58 6.25 23.87
N ALA A 185 -3.97 6.76 22.80
CA ALA A 185 -4.27 8.07 22.24
C ALA A 185 -5.54 8.10 21.37
N GLY A 186 -6.24 6.96 21.24
CA GLY A 186 -7.53 6.84 20.58
C GLY A 186 -7.49 6.34 19.14
N ALA A 187 -6.38 5.76 18.66
CA ALA A 187 -6.37 5.12 17.36
C ALA A 187 -7.30 3.89 17.36
N GLU A 188 -8.28 3.87 16.47
CA GLU A 188 -9.25 2.78 16.29
C GLU A 188 -8.72 1.69 15.36
N ALA A 189 -7.85 2.08 14.41
CA ALA A 189 -7.21 1.19 13.45
C ALA A 189 -5.88 1.80 12.97
N PHE A 190 -5.04 0.98 12.33
CA PHE A 190 -3.72 1.39 11.82
C PHE A 190 -3.65 1.19 10.31
N ILE A 191 -3.45 2.27 9.56
CA ILE A 191 -3.18 2.22 8.12
C ILE A 191 -1.75 1.71 7.91
N LEU A 192 -1.60 0.62 7.15
CA LEU A 192 -0.33 0.08 6.72
C LEU A 192 0.15 0.86 5.48
N GLY A 193 0.75 2.03 5.72
CA GLY A 193 1.17 3.00 4.70
C GLY A 193 2.57 2.73 4.11
N CYS A 194 3.06 1.50 4.22
CA CYS A 194 4.22 0.97 3.50
C CYS A 194 3.92 -0.47 3.10
N THR A 195 4.22 -0.83 1.88
CA THR A 195 3.87 -2.13 1.29
C THR A 195 4.61 -3.32 1.91
N GLU A 196 5.65 -3.08 2.68
CA GLU A 196 6.36 -4.10 3.47
C GLU A 196 5.71 -4.36 4.84
N ILE A 197 4.89 -3.45 5.37
CA ILE A 197 4.31 -3.61 6.71
C ILE A 197 3.27 -4.74 6.77
N PRO A 198 2.41 -4.98 5.76
CA PRO A 198 1.54 -6.16 5.76
C PRO A 198 2.29 -7.48 5.92
N LEU A 199 3.48 -7.60 5.30
CA LEU A 199 4.37 -8.76 5.48
C LEU A 199 4.91 -8.83 6.91
N ALA A 200 5.31 -7.68 7.50
CA ALA A 200 5.76 -7.64 8.90
C ALA A 200 4.67 -8.05 9.87
N VAL A 201 3.43 -7.61 9.66
CA VAL A 201 2.26 -7.99 10.48
C VAL A 201 2.10 -9.49 10.52
N SER A 202 2.15 -10.15 9.35
CA SER A 202 2.01 -11.61 9.25
C SER A 202 3.25 -12.34 9.78
N LEU A 203 4.45 -11.91 9.36
CA LEU A 203 5.71 -12.61 9.64
C LEU A 203 6.11 -12.53 11.13
N TYR A 204 5.87 -11.37 11.75
CA TYR A 204 6.26 -11.08 13.13
C TYR A 204 5.08 -11.10 14.11
N ALA A 205 3.90 -11.53 13.65
CA ALA A 205 2.67 -11.66 14.46
C ALA A 205 2.32 -10.39 15.26
N LEU A 206 2.35 -9.22 14.59
CA LEU A 206 1.95 -7.96 15.24
C LEU A 206 0.46 -8.00 15.57
N GLU A 207 0.11 -7.47 16.75
CA GLU A 207 -1.27 -7.38 17.22
C GLU A 207 -1.83 -5.99 17.00
N GLY A 208 -3.02 -5.90 16.39
CA GLY A 208 -3.70 -4.63 16.14
C GLY A 208 -4.85 -4.77 15.12
N ASN A 209 -5.62 -3.69 14.98
CA ASN A 209 -6.62 -3.56 13.93
C ASN A 209 -5.96 -2.89 12.72
N PHE A 210 -5.60 -3.66 11.71
CA PHE A 210 -4.80 -3.18 10.58
C PHE A 210 -5.63 -2.97 9.33
N LEU A 211 -5.38 -1.86 8.63
CA LEU A 211 -5.95 -1.51 7.33
C LEU A 211 -4.84 -1.57 6.28
N ASP A 212 -4.85 -2.64 5.50
CA ASP A 212 -3.88 -2.82 4.42
C ASP A 212 -4.25 -1.98 3.20
N ALA A 213 -3.56 -0.86 3.00
CA ALA A 213 -3.79 0.04 1.89
C ALA A 213 -3.63 -0.63 0.51
N THR A 214 -2.75 -1.65 0.42
CA THR A 214 -2.55 -2.42 -0.82
C THR A 214 -3.75 -3.32 -1.11
N GLN A 215 -4.32 -3.97 -0.08
CA GLN A 215 -5.53 -4.78 -0.20
C GLN A 215 -6.74 -3.91 -0.58
N ILE A 216 -6.90 -2.76 0.08
CA ILE A 216 -7.97 -1.81 -0.19
C ILE A 216 -7.90 -1.31 -1.64
N LEU A 217 -6.69 -0.98 -2.13
CA LEU A 217 -6.48 -0.61 -3.53
C LEU A 217 -6.83 -1.75 -4.49
N ALA A 218 -6.42 -2.99 -4.18
CA ALA A 218 -6.71 -4.16 -4.99
C ALA A 218 -8.22 -4.37 -5.15
N GLU A 219 -8.99 -4.33 -4.06
CA GLU A 219 -10.45 -4.47 -4.09
C GLU A 219 -11.13 -3.33 -4.88
N LYS A 220 -10.64 -2.10 -4.73
CA LYS A 220 -11.11 -0.96 -5.53
C LYS A 220 -10.82 -1.14 -7.01
N ALA A 221 -9.63 -1.65 -7.37
CA ALA A 221 -9.24 -1.92 -8.75
C ALA A 221 -10.11 -3.02 -9.36
N VAL A 222 -10.40 -4.11 -8.62
CA VAL A 222 -11.32 -5.17 -9.05
C VAL A 222 -12.69 -4.61 -9.37
N THR A 223 -13.26 -3.80 -8.47
CA THR A 223 -14.56 -3.15 -8.69
C THR A 223 -14.54 -2.22 -9.90
N ALA A 224 -13.48 -1.42 -10.05
CA ALA A 224 -13.33 -0.47 -11.18
C ALA A 224 -13.13 -1.17 -12.53
N ALA A 225 -12.56 -2.38 -12.53
CA ALA A 225 -12.45 -3.22 -13.72
C ALA A 225 -13.76 -3.88 -14.13
N GLY A 226 -14.81 -3.80 -13.29
CA GLY A 226 -16.13 -4.35 -13.55
C GLY A 226 -16.29 -5.80 -13.07
N ALA A 227 -15.37 -6.30 -12.22
CA ALA A 227 -15.50 -7.59 -11.59
C ALA A 227 -16.08 -7.48 -10.17
N LYS A 228 -16.59 -8.60 -9.66
CA LYS A 228 -17.08 -8.71 -8.29
C LYS A 228 -15.93 -9.06 -7.34
N VAL A 229 -15.92 -8.44 -6.16
CA VAL A 229 -14.92 -8.68 -5.11
C VAL A 229 -15.37 -9.82 -4.21
N ILE A 230 -14.50 -10.83 -4.03
CA ILE A 230 -14.63 -11.78 -2.94
C ILE A 230 -14.01 -11.12 -1.70
N ARG A 231 -14.84 -10.62 -0.77
CA ARG A 231 -14.33 -10.13 0.51
C ARG A 231 -13.69 -11.28 1.29
N LYS A 232 -12.37 -11.29 1.35
CA LYS A 232 -11.67 -11.95 2.45
C LYS A 232 -11.76 -11.03 3.66
N LEU A 233 -12.26 -11.55 4.78
CA LEU A 233 -12.38 -10.85 6.06
C LEU A 233 -11.07 -10.11 6.41
N PRO A 234 -11.15 -8.99 7.15
CA PRO A 234 -9.97 -8.24 7.58
C PRO A 234 -8.98 -9.18 8.26
N ILE A 235 -7.68 -8.87 8.14
CA ILE A 235 -6.59 -9.64 8.75
C ILE A 235 -6.70 -9.50 10.28
N SER A 236 -7.69 -10.15 10.88
CA SER A 236 -7.77 -10.39 12.31
C SER A 236 -7.47 -11.87 12.53
N LYS A 237 -6.27 -12.16 13.06
CA LYS A 237 -5.86 -13.48 13.56
C LYS A 237 -6.01 -14.63 12.54
N THR A 238 -5.23 -14.63 11.48
CA THR A 238 -4.96 -15.87 10.75
C THR A 238 -3.58 -16.35 11.17
N VAL A 239 -3.55 -17.31 12.08
CA VAL A 239 -2.41 -18.21 12.25
C VAL A 239 -2.30 -18.95 10.91
N LEU A 240 -1.35 -18.59 10.08
CA LEU A 240 -0.95 -19.42 8.94
C LEU A 240 -0.32 -20.69 9.52
N SER A 241 -1.09 -21.78 9.55
CA SER A 241 -0.53 -23.12 9.67
C SER A 241 0.44 -23.31 8.49
N THR A 242 1.72 -23.40 8.82
CA THR A 242 2.80 -23.77 7.91
C THR A 242 2.59 -25.20 7.44
N GLU A 243 1.93 -25.36 6.30
CA GLU A 243 2.12 -26.52 5.43
C GLU A 243 2.46 -25.99 4.05
N ILE A 244 3.73 -25.66 3.86
CA ILE A 244 4.31 -25.66 2.52
C ILE A 244 4.58 -27.10 2.20
N SER A 245 3.60 -27.74 1.55
CA SER A 245 3.83 -29.00 0.86
C SER A 245 4.77 -28.70 -0.31
N THR A 246 5.95 -29.25 -0.25
CA THR A 246 6.93 -29.31 -1.33
C THR A 246 6.32 -29.99 -2.57
N TYR A 247 6.26 -29.25 -3.67
CA TYR A 247 6.26 -29.76 -5.03
C TYR A 247 7.39 -29.09 -5.82
#